data_a19e1e8c86c48ea1933c1bb517178bd0
#
_entry.id   a19e1e8c86c48ea1933c1bb517178bd0
#
_cell.length_a   1.000
_cell.length_b   1.000
_cell.length_c   1.000
_cell.angle_alpha   90.00
_cell.angle_beta   90.00
_cell.angle_gamma   90.00
#
_symmetry.space_group_name_H-M   'P 1'
#
loop_
_entity.id
_entity.type
_entity.pdbx_description
1 polymer ?
#
loop_
_entity_poly.entity_id
_entity_poly.type
_entity_poly.pdbx_seq_one_letter_code
_entity_poly.pdbx_strand_id
1 'polypeptide(L)'
;MLAYTAKLRETLESISFEDDNFIEELLEVAQLFRPFSVAITEFISEHGFNGSLVDVDAKVTFIRTAFEKANIMPPREIREWFTAGQPIKRDTAFLICFAFGLDGGETDEFFRRYYARERSFNCHQVQEAVYYFCLNNGLSYAEALDIQTRVPLAKESQKSGDVVYTGSIIAELNELETKEDLIAYLTENIDKFSDSNVRSVYKELHADRETGC
;
A
#
# COMPACT_ATOMS: atom_id res chain seq x y z
N MET A 1 -6.89 14.39 12.85
CA MET A 1 -6.02 14.42 14.04
C MET A 1 -6.76 14.04 15.32
N LEU A 2 -7.95 14.61 15.64
CA LEU A 2 -8.72 14.28 16.86
C LEU A 2 -9.17 12.81 16.99
N ALA A 3 -9.59 12.16 15.90
CA ALA A 3 -10.05 10.78 15.93
C ALA A 3 -8.92 9.77 16.24
N TYR A 4 -7.71 10.07 15.79
CA TYR A 4 -6.52 9.25 16.04
C TYR A 4 -6.10 9.29 17.52
N THR A 5 -6.14 10.48 18.11
CA THR A 5 -5.82 10.70 19.53
C THR A 5 -6.84 10.04 20.46
N ALA A 6 -8.13 10.00 20.05
CA ALA A 6 -9.19 9.33 20.82
C ALA A 6 -9.03 7.81 20.83
N LYS A 7 -8.79 7.21 19.66
CA LYS A 7 -8.54 5.76 19.52
C LYS A 7 -7.31 5.32 20.32
N LEU A 8 -6.28 6.16 20.35
CA LEU A 8 -5.10 5.95 21.16
C LEU A 8 -5.38 5.86 22.64
N ARG A 9 -6.07 6.88 23.11
CA ARG A 9 -6.41 6.98 24.53
C ARG A 9 -7.22 5.74 24.95
N GLU A 10 -8.18 5.32 24.14
CA GLU A 10 -8.98 4.13 24.35
C GLU A 10 -8.11 2.87 24.39
N THR A 11 -7.14 2.73 23.46
CA THR A 11 -6.21 1.59 23.44
C THR A 11 -5.28 1.60 24.67
N LEU A 12 -4.72 2.76 25.04
CA LEU A 12 -3.88 2.87 26.24
C LEU A 12 -4.65 2.62 27.54
N GLU A 13 -5.92 3.02 27.60
CA GLU A 13 -6.79 2.79 28.76
C GLU A 13 -7.23 1.31 28.86
N SER A 14 -7.18 0.54 27.75
CA SER A 14 -7.50 -0.90 27.74
C SER A 14 -6.33 -1.80 28.15
N ILE A 15 -5.10 -1.30 28.17
CA ILE A 15 -3.91 -2.06 28.54
C ILE A 15 -3.80 -2.12 30.07
N SER A 16 -3.82 -3.33 30.64
CA SER A 16 -3.67 -3.53 32.08
C SER A 16 -2.21 -3.73 32.46
N PHE A 17 -1.74 -2.99 33.46
CA PHE A 17 -0.39 -3.13 34.03
C PHE A 17 -0.15 -4.49 34.71
N GLU A 18 -1.20 -5.26 34.93
CA GLU A 18 -1.16 -6.56 35.60
C GLU A 18 -1.09 -7.73 34.61
N ASP A 19 -1.14 -7.46 33.29
CA ASP A 19 -1.07 -8.48 32.24
C ASP A 19 0.38 -8.88 31.95
N ASP A 20 0.64 -10.19 31.84
CA ASP A 20 1.96 -10.74 31.52
C ASP A 20 2.48 -10.23 30.15
N ASN A 21 1.57 -9.80 29.26
CA ASN A 21 1.85 -9.27 27.91
C ASN A 21 1.93 -7.73 27.87
N PHE A 22 1.82 -7.04 29.01
CA PHE A 22 1.80 -5.57 29.06
C PHE A 22 2.89 -4.89 28.23
N ILE A 23 4.12 -5.40 28.34
CA ILE A 23 5.27 -4.84 27.61
C ILE A 23 5.10 -5.00 26.09
N GLU A 24 4.61 -6.15 25.64
CA GLU A 24 4.38 -6.42 24.21
C GLU A 24 3.25 -5.54 23.66
N GLU A 25 2.14 -5.43 24.36
CA GLU A 25 1.03 -4.54 24.00
C GLU A 25 1.45 -3.07 23.99
N LEU A 26 2.26 -2.64 24.97
CA LEU A 26 2.78 -1.28 25.01
C LEU A 26 3.73 -1.00 23.84
N LEU A 27 4.56 -1.96 23.45
CA LEU A 27 5.46 -1.85 22.30
C LEU A 27 4.67 -1.78 20.98
N GLU A 28 3.61 -2.57 20.83
CA GLU A 28 2.71 -2.48 19.68
C GLU A 28 2.05 -1.11 19.58
N VAL A 29 1.54 -0.60 20.70
CA VAL A 29 0.95 0.74 20.76
C VAL A 29 2.01 1.81 20.45
N ALA A 30 3.21 1.70 21.01
CA ALA A 30 4.31 2.62 20.72
C ALA A 30 4.69 2.65 19.24
N GLN A 31 4.61 1.52 18.53
CA GLN A 31 4.83 1.46 17.09
C GLN A 31 3.75 2.22 16.30
N LEU A 32 2.50 2.22 16.77
CA LEU A 32 1.42 3.02 16.15
C LEU A 32 1.67 4.53 16.21
N PHE A 33 2.51 5.00 17.17
CA PHE A 33 2.86 6.42 17.34
C PHE A 33 4.17 6.83 16.69
N ARG A 34 4.88 5.87 16.17
CA ARG A 34 6.14 6.12 15.55
C ARG A 34 5.94 7.04 14.34
N PRO A 35 6.60 8.22 14.30
CA PRO A 35 6.52 9.10 13.14
C PRO A 35 6.96 8.34 11.88
N PHE A 36 6.29 8.55 10.77
CA PHE A 36 6.65 7.89 9.51
C PHE A 36 8.12 8.13 9.13
N SER A 37 8.67 9.31 9.48
CA SER A 37 10.09 9.62 9.26
C SER A 37 11.06 8.64 9.94
N VAL A 38 10.71 8.13 11.11
CA VAL A 38 11.50 7.12 11.83
C VAL A 38 11.29 5.76 11.18
N ALA A 39 10.05 5.39 10.90
CA ALA A 39 9.70 4.12 10.28
C ALA A 39 10.37 3.95 8.89
N ILE A 40 10.26 4.96 8.01
CA ILE A 40 10.88 4.90 6.68
C ILE A 40 12.41 4.93 6.74
N THR A 41 13.01 5.58 7.75
CA THR A 41 14.47 5.56 7.92
C THR A 41 14.96 4.16 8.30
N GLU A 42 14.25 3.44 9.17
CA GLU A 42 14.54 2.06 9.51
C GLU A 42 14.33 1.14 8.31
N PHE A 43 13.21 1.27 7.61
CA PHE A 43 12.94 0.50 6.40
C PHE A 43 14.09 0.59 5.38
N ILE A 44 14.53 1.80 5.02
CA ILE A 44 15.63 1.95 4.06
C ILE A 44 16.96 1.39 4.58
N SER A 45 17.19 1.45 5.90
CA SER A 45 18.41 0.89 6.52
C SER A 45 18.43 -0.63 6.39
N GLU A 46 17.30 -1.29 6.54
CA GLU A 46 17.14 -2.73 6.34
C GLU A 46 17.21 -3.12 4.85
N HIS A 47 16.93 -2.16 3.94
CA HIS A 47 16.93 -2.38 2.48
C HIS A 47 18.16 -1.79 1.77
N GLY A 48 19.31 -1.74 2.46
CA GLY A 48 20.60 -1.46 1.84
C GLY A 48 21.04 0.00 1.83
N PHE A 49 20.38 0.88 2.57
CA PHE A 49 20.90 2.24 2.78
C PHE A 49 22.10 2.22 3.73
N ASN A 50 23.28 2.59 3.23
CA ASN A 50 24.53 2.62 3.97
C ASN A 50 25.03 4.05 4.31
N GLY A 51 24.18 5.08 4.04
CA GLY A 51 24.51 6.47 4.33
C GLY A 51 24.27 6.85 5.79
N SER A 52 24.59 8.12 6.10
CA SER A 52 24.30 8.66 7.43
C SER A 52 22.80 8.80 7.66
N LEU A 53 22.27 8.25 8.76
CA LEU A 53 20.85 8.30 9.11
C LEU A 53 20.35 9.73 9.43
N VAL A 54 21.24 10.67 9.71
CA VAL A 54 20.90 12.09 9.91
C VAL A 54 20.89 12.89 8.60
N ASP A 55 21.50 12.36 7.54
CA ASP A 55 21.56 13.01 6.23
C ASP A 55 20.27 12.77 5.43
N VAL A 56 19.40 13.78 5.44
CA VAL A 56 18.12 13.73 4.73
C VAL A 56 18.32 13.67 3.23
N ASP A 57 19.33 14.36 2.67
CA ASP A 57 19.58 14.38 1.23
C ASP A 57 20.02 13.01 0.71
N ALA A 58 20.89 12.33 1.47
CA ALA A 58 21.30 10.98 1.14
C ALA A 58 20.12 9.99 1.16
N LYS A 59 19.23 10.08 2.16
CA LYS A 59 18.02 9.24 2.24
C LYS A 59 17.06 9.51 1.08
N VAL A 60 16.81 10.77 0.75
CA VAL A 60 15.97 11.17 -0.40
C VAL A 60 16.53 10.62 -1.70
N THR A 61 17.85 10.76 -1.91
CA THR A 61 18.53 10.23 -3.11
C THR A 61 18.39 8.73 -3.21
N PHE A 62 18.58 8.00 -2.10
CA PHE A 62 18.44 6.55 -2.06
C PHE A 62 17.04 6.09 -2.49
N ILE A 63 15.99 6.69 -1.90
CA ILE A 63 14.61 6.36 -2.27
C ILE A 63 14.34 6.70 -3.73
N ARG A 64 14.72 7.90 -4.21
CA ARG A 64 14.55 8.28 -5.62
C ARG A 64 15.19 7.27 -6.56
N THR A 65 16.41 6.82 -6.23
CA THR A 65 17.11 5.81 -7.02
C THR A 65 16.36 4.49 -7.08
N ALA A 66 15.71 4.06 -5.99
CA ALA A 66 14.87 2.86 -5.99
C ALA A 66 13.67 3.02 -6.94
N PHE A 67 12.96 4.15 -6.87
CA PHE A 67 11.85 4.47 -7.77
C PHE A 67 12.28 4.50 -9.24
N GLU A 68 13.40 5.16 -9.55
CA GLU A 68 13.96 5.26 -10.91
C GLU A 68 14.34 3.88 -11.46
N LYS A 69 14.98 3.03 -10.65
CA LYS A 69 15.32 1.65 -11.03
C LYS A 69 14.09 0.81 -11.34
N ALA A 70 13.00 1.01 -10.60
CA ALA A 70 11.72 0.35 -10.84
C ALA A 70 10.91 0.98 -11.99
N ASN A 71 11.43 2.03 -12.64
CA ASN A 71 10.73 2.81 -13.65
C ASN A 71 9.40 3.42 -13.16
N ILE A 72 9.39 3.86 -11.90
CA ILE A 72 8.27 4.54 -11.25
C ILE A 72 8.67 6.00 -11.03
N MET A 73 7.77 6.94 -11.36
CA MET A 73 8.02 8.36 -11.09
C MET A 73 8.09 8.60 -9.57
N PRO A 74 9.22 9.15 -9.05
CA PRO A 74 9.36 9.41 -7.63
C PRO A 74 8.36 10.47 -7.15
N PRO A 75 7.66 10.26 -6.02
CA PRO A 75 6.83 11.29 -5.41
C PRO A 75 7.61 12.58 -5.12
N ARG A 76 6.95 13.73 -5.23
CA ARG A 76 7.60 15.04 -4.98
C ARG A 76 7.92 15.23 -3.51
N GLU A 77 7.10 14.68 -2.63
CA GLU A 77 7.11 14.85 -1.17
C GLU A 77 8.13 13.96 -0.43
N ILE A 78 9.02 13.22 -1.10
CA ILE A 78 9.96 12.28 -0.45
C ILE A 78 10.76 12.96 0.68
N ARG A 79 11.16 14.22 0.49
CA ARG A 79 11.87 14.99 1.53
C ARG A 79 11.01 15.18 2.78
N GLU A 80 9.72 15.43 2.60
CA GLU A 80 8.77 15.68 3.68
C GLU A 80 8.52 14.42 4.52
N TRP A 81 8.72 13.23 3.95
CA TRP A 81 8.65 11.98 4.69
C TRP A 81 9.63 11.94 5.87
N PHE A 82 10.80 12.58 5.72
CA PHE A 82 11.83 12.64 6.74
C PHE A 82 11.75 13.87 7.65
N THR A 83 11.08 14.94 7.23
CA THR A 83 11.11 16.23 7.94
C THR A 83 9.79 16.61 8.59
N ALA A 84 8.65 16.22 7.99
CA ALA A 84 7.33 16.66 8.44
C ALA A 84 6.63 15.68 9.38
N GLY A 85 7.13 14.45 9.52
CA GLY A 85 6.55 13.42 10.38
C GLY A 85 5.12 13.00 10.01
N GLN A 86 4.60 13.45 8.87
CA GLN A 86 3.25 13.13 8.41
C GLN A 86 3.23 11.76 7.70
N PRO A 87 2.17 10.99 7.90
CA PRO A 87 2.01 9.72 7.20
C PRO A 87 1.77 9.96 5.71
N ILE A 88 2.32 9.07 4.90
CA ILE A 88 2.07 9.05 3.46
C ILE A 88 0.66 8.51 3.14
N LYS A 89 0.21 8.74 1.90
CA LYS A 89 -1.02 8.13 1.40
C LYS A 89 -0.81 6.62 1.17
N ARG A 90 -1.90 5.86 1.21
CA ARG A 90 -1.90 4.43 0.98
C ARG A 90 -1.34 4.05 -0.39
N ASP A 91 -1.73 4.78 -1.44
CA ASP A 91 -1.20 4.56 -2.80
C ASP A 91 0.32 4.76 -2.84
N THR A 92 0.84 5.77 -2.15
CA THR A 92 2.28 6.00 -2.04
C THR A 92 2.99 4.87 -1.29
N ALA A 93 2.34 4.25 -0.31
CA ALA A 93 2.87 3.08 0.38
C ALA A 93 3.04 1.88 -0.58
N PHE A 94 2.07 1.61 -1.44
CA PHE A 94 2.21 0.59 -2.49
C PHE A 94 3.29 0.93 -3.51
N LEU A 95 3.41 2.20 -3.91
CA LEU A 95 4.51 2.61 -4.80
C LEU A 95 5.89 2.33 -4.19
N ILE A 96 6.06 2.49 -2.87
CA ILE A 96 7.30 2.11 -2.17
C ILE A 96 7.50 0.59 -2.28
N CYS A 97 6.45 -0.23 -2.05
CA CYS A 97 6.57 -1.68 -2.16
C CYS A 97 7.03 -2.10 -3.56
N PHE A 98 6.45 -1.55 -4.63
CA PHE A 98 6.90 -1.79 -6.00
C PHE A 98 8.31 -1.27 -6.26
N ALA A 99 8.67 -0.07 -5.78
CA ALA A 99 9.98 0.53 -5.99
C ALA A 99 11.11 -0.27 -5.34
N PHE A 100 10.84 -0.94 -4.24
CA PHE A 100 11.78 -1.80 -3.54
C PHE A 100 11.67 -3.28 -3.95
N GLY A 101 10.73 -3.64 -4.82
CA GLY A 101 10.54 -5.01 -5.31
C GLY A 101 10.11 -5.98 -4.21
N LEU A 102 9.30 -5.51 -3.26
CA LEU A 102 8.78 -6.33 -2.16
C LEU A 102 7.79 -7.37 -2.71
N ASP A 103 7.82 -8.56 -2.17
CA ASP A 103 6.76 -9.54 -2.40
C ASP A 103 5.52 -9.28 -1.52
N GLY A 104 4.50 -10.14 -1.62
CA GLY A 104 3.28 -9.98 -0.83
C GLY A 104 3.50 -10.07 0.67
N GLY A 105 4.38 -10.97 1.14
CA GLY A 105 4.70 -11.13 2.56
C GLY A 105 5.50 -9.94 3.09
N GLU A 106 6.50 -9.49 2.32
CA GLU A 106 7.29 -8.29 2.64
C GLU A 106 6.42 -7.02 2.61
N THR A 107 5.44 -6.96 1.69
CA THR A 107 4.46 -5.88 1.65
C THR A 107 3.58 -5.88 2.90
N ASP A 108 3.10 -7.02 3.37
CA ASP A 108 2.37 -7.13 4.63
C ASP A 108 3.23 -6.65 5.81
N GLU A 109 4.48 -7.02 5.84
CA GLU A 109 5.42 -6.58 6.87
C GLU A 109 5.66 -5.06 6.79
N PHE A 110 5.82 -4.49 5.58
CA PHE A 110 5.95 -3.05 5.37
C PHE A 110 4.75 -2.30 5.92
N PHE A 111 3.53 -2.73 5.60
CA PHE A 111 2.31 -2.10 6.10
C PHE A 111 2.18 -2.21 7.61
N ARG A 112 2.52 -3.34 8.20
CA ARG A 112 2.46 -3.59 9.65
C ARG A 112 3.51 -2.82 10.43
N ARG A 113 4.78 -2.83 9.97
CA ARG A 113 5.92 -2.27 10.73
C ARG A 113 6.17 -0.81 10.43
N TYR A 114 6.06 -0.38 9.18
CA TYR A 114 6.54 0.93 8.75
C TYR A 114 5.40 1.89 8.37
N TYR A 115 4.36 1.39 7.77
CA TYR A 115 3.19 2.21 7.46
C TYR A 115 2.23 2.32 8.66
N ALA A 116 2.23 1.34 9.58
CA ALA A 116 1.52 1.29 10.88
C ALA A 116 0.03 1.64 10.78
N ARG A 117 -0.66 1.09 9.78
CA ARG A 117 -2.08 1.36 9.60
C ARG A 117 -2.84 0.06 9.38
N GLU A 118 -3.74 -0.03 8.56
CA GLU A 118 -4.62 -1.16 8.32
C GLU A 118 -3.91 -2.34 7.63
N ARG A 119 -4.66 -3.37 7.31
CA ARG A 119 -4.19 -4.50 6.50
C ARG A 119 -3.54 -4.00 5.22
N SER A 120 -2.53 -4.70 4.72
CA SER A 120 -1.81 -4.36 3.50
C SER A 120 -2.74 -4.30 2.29
N PHE A 121 -3.58 -5.31 2.09
CA PHE A 121 -4.44 -5.38 0.92
C PHE A 121 -5.93 -5.42 1.29
N ASN A 122 -6.70 -4.53 0.66
CA ASN A 122 -8.14 -4.60 0.58
C ASN A 122 -8.54 -5.16 -0.79
N CYS A 123 -8.46 -6.48 -0.95
CA CYS A 123 -8.75 -7.15 -2.22
C CYS A 123 -10.21 -7.02 -2.71
N HIS A 124 -11.08 -6.33 -1.98
CA HIS A 124 -12.36 -5.88 -2.53
C HIS A 124 -12.23 -4.69 -3.49
N GLN A 125 -11.08 -4.03 -3.52
CA GLN A 125 -10.77 -3.00 -4.50
C GLN A 125 -9.96 -3.61 -5.64
N VAL A 126 -10.43 -3.45 -6.87
CA VAL A 126 -9.76 -3.96 -8.08
C VAL A 126 -8.29 -3.57 -8.10
N GLN A 127 -7.99 -2.30 -7.81
CA GLN A 127 -6.61 -1.80 -7.78
C GLN A 127 -5.72 -2.59 -6.81
N GLU A 128 -6.18 -2.82 -5.59
CA GLU A 128 -5.38 -3.53 -4.59
C GLU A 128 -5.32 -5.04 -4.83
N ALA A 129 -6.37 -5.64 -5.43
CA ALA A 129 -6.32 -7.01 -5.92
C ALA A 129 -5.27 -7.19 -7.02
N VAL A 130 -5.18 -6.24 -7.96
CA VAL A 130 -4.12 -6.21 -8.99
C VAL A 130 -2.74 -6.05 -8.35
N TYR A 131 -2.59 -5.15 -7.37
CA TYR A 131 -1.31 -4.97 -6.66
C TYR A 131 -0.89 -6.23 -5.90
N TYR A 132 -1.84 -6.87 -5.22
CA TYR A 132 -1.61 -8.14 -4.54
C TYR A 132 -1.04 -9.20 -5.51
N PHE A 133 -1.72 -9.41 -6.62
CA PHE A 133 -1.28 -10.36 -7.63
C PHE A 133 0.10 -9.99 -8.19
N CYS A 134 0.31 -8.72 -8.57
CA CYS A 134 1.56 -8.28 -9.18
C CYS A 134 2.76 -8.44 -8.24
N LEU A 135 2.62 -8.03 -6.97
CA LEU A 135 3.70 -8.15 -5.99
C LEU A 135 4.03 -9.61 -5.68
N ASN A 136 3.02 -10.48 -5.55
CA ASN A 136 3.26 -11.92 -5.33
C ASN A 136 3.92 -12.62 -6.55
N ASN A 137 3.72 -12.10 -7.75
CA ASN A 137 4.28 -12.68 -8.98
C ASN A 137 5.51 -11.91 -9.50
N GLY A 138 6.06 -10.97 -8.74
CA GLY A 138 7.23 -10.18 -9.12
C GLY A 138 7.02 -9.30 -10.35
N LEU A 139 5.77 -8.89 -10.63
CA LEU A 139 5.43 -8.01 -11.74
C LEU A 139 5.67 -6.55 -11.37
N SER A 140 6.01 -5.74 -12.36
CA SER A 140 6.27 -4.32 -12.20
C SER A 140 5.00 -3.50 -11.96
N TYR A 141 5.16 -2.29 -11.44
CA TYR A 141 4.06 -1.33 -11.33
C TYR A 141 3.45 -0.96 -12.70
N ALA A 142 4.27 -0.87 -13.75
CA ALA A 142 3.79 -0.61 -15.11
C ALA A 142 2.85 -1.73 -15.60
N GLU A 143 3.17 -2.99 -15.27
CA GLU A 143 2.30 -4.12 -15.59
C GLU A 143 1.01 -4.10 -14.76
N ALA A 144 1.09 -3.69 -13.50
CA ALA A 144 -0.11 -3.50 -12.69
C ALA A 144 -1.05 -2.43 -13.29
N LEU A 145 -0.51 -1.32 -13.78
CA LEU A 145 -1.29 -0.30 -14.49
C LEU A 145 -1.89 -0.83 -15.80
N ASP A 146 -1.12 -1.59 -16.59
CA ASP A 146 -1.64 -2.21 -17.83
C ASP A 146 -2.84 -3.11 -17.53
N ILE A 147 -2.71 -3.99 -16.53
CA ILE A 147 -3.82 -4.87 -16.10
C ILE A 147 -5.05 -4.03 -15.71
N GLN A 148 -4.88 -2.98 -14.91
CA GLN A 148 -6.00 -2.13 -14.47
C GLN A 148 -6.70 -1.46 -15.65
N THR A 149 -5.99 -1.07 -16.71
CA THR A 149 -6.61 -0.48 -17.91
C THR A 149 -7.42 -1.48 -18.73
N ARG A 150 -7.13 -2.76 -18.61
CA ARG A 150 -7.79 -3.85 -19.34
C ARG A 150 -9.01 -4.42 -18.62
N VAL A 151 -9.13 -4.17 -17.31
CA VAL A 151 -10.32 -4.56 -16.55
C VAL A 151 -11.45 -3.56 -16.81
N PRO A 152 -12.65 -4.01 -17.21
CA PRO A 152 -13.77 -3.11 -17.44
C PRO A 152 -14.18 -2.39 -16.15
N LEU A 153 -14.58 -1.12 -16.27
CA LEU A 153 -15.16 -0.40 -15.14
C LEU A 153 -16.46 -1.09 -14.72
N ALA A 154 -16.62 -1.36 -13.43
CA ALA A 154 -17.88 -1.84 -12.90
C ALA A 154 -18.97 -0.81 -13.26
N LYS A 155 -20.05 -1.27 -13.85
CA LYS A 155 -21.26 -0.45 -13.99
C LYS A 155 -21.77 -0.21 -12.57
N GLU A 156 -22.30 0.98 -12.27
CA GLU A 156 -22.96 1.27 -11.00
C GLU A 156 -23.92 0.11 -10.67
N SER A 157 -23.42 -0.91 -9.99
CA SER A 157 -24.20 -2.09 -9.70
C SER A 157 -24.97 -1.83 -8.41
N GLN A 158 -26.23 -2.17 -8.46
CA GLN A 158 -27.06 -2.37 -7.29
C GLN A 158 -26.30 -3.31 -6.36
N LYS A 159 -26.12 -2.91 -5.11
CA LYS A 159 -25.49 -3.71 -4.06
C LYS A 159 -26.14 -5.10 -4.04
N SER A 160 -25.47 -6.11 -4.58
CA SER A 160 -25.84 -7.48 -4.32
C SER A 160 -25.56 -7.74 -2.84
N GLY A 161 -26.56 -8.26 -2.11
CA GLY A 161 -26.51 -8.40 -0.66
C GLY A 161 -25.59 -9.51 -0.15
N ASP A 162 -24.81 -10.14 -1.00
CA ASP A 162 -23.91 -11.21 -0.61
C ASP A 162 -22.59 -10.64 -0.08
N VAL A 163 -22.33 -10.87 1.20
CA VAL A 163 -21.07 -10.51 1.84
C VAL A 163 -20.00 -11.48 1.36
N VAL A 164 -19.20 -11.05 0.37
CA VAL A 164 -18.02 -11.79 -0.06
C VAL A 164 -16.89 -11.55 0.94
N TYR A 165 -16.35 -12.62 1.55
CA TYR A 165 -15.24 -12.49 2.49
C TYR A 165 -13.92 -12.23 1.76
N THR A 166 -13.13 -11.27 2.24
CA THR A 166 -11.79 -10.95 1.69
C THR A 166 -10.89 -12.19 1.56
N GLY A 167 -10.99 -13.12 2.51
CA GLY A 167 -10.22 -14.37 2.49
C GLY A 167 -10.55 -15.28 1.30
N SER A 168 -11.79 -15.27 0.79
CA SER A 168 -12.14 -16.06 -0.40
C SER A 168 -11.55 -15.44 -1.67
N ILE A 169 -11.54 -14.11 -1.79
CA ILE A 169 -10.93 -13.42 -2.94
C ILE A 169 -9.42 -13.69 -2.97
N ILE A 170 -8.73 -13.59 -1.83
CA ILE A 170 -7.30 -13.88 -1.76
C ILE A 170 -6.99 -15.34 -2.15
N ALA A 171 -7.79 -16.28 -1.70
CA ALA A 171 -7.61 -17.69 -2.08
C ALA A 171 -7.77 -17.88 -3.60
N GLU A 172 -8.79 -17.27 -4.21
CA GLU A 172 -9.02 -17.32 -5.64
C GLU A 172 -7.87 -16.64 -6.41
N LEU A 173 -7.37 -15.47 -5.93
CA LEU A 173 -6.23 -14.77 -6.55
C LEU A 173 -4.93 -15.59 -6.51
N ASN A 174 -4.72 -16.39 -5.46
CA ASN A 174 -3.53 -17.24 -5.32
C ASN A 174 -3.52 -18.45 -6.29
N GLU A 175 -4.67 -18.82 -6.85
CA GLU A 175 -4.78 -19.89 -7.86
C GLU A 175 -4.49 -19.40 -9.28
N LEU A 176 -4.38 -18.07 -9.49
CA LEU A 176 -4.12 -17.49 -10.80
C LEU A 176 -2.62 -17.48 -11.10
N GLU A 177 -2.26 -17.94 -12.32
CA GLU A 177 -0.86 -18.03 -12.73
C GLU A 177 -0.44 -16.91 -13.69
N THR A 178 -1.38 -16.39 -14.49
CA THR A 178 -1.07 -15.41 -15.54
C THR A 178 -1.85 -14.11 -15.38
N LYS A 179 -1.37 -13.05 -16.03
CA LYS A 179 -2.08 -11.75 -16.11
C LYS A 179 -3.44 -11.89 -16.80
N GLU A 180 -3.51 -12.75 -17.80
CA GLU A 180 -4.71 -13.03 -18.55
C GLU A 180 -5.76 -13.69 -17.66
N ASP A 181 -5.35 -14.63 -16.81
CA ASP A 181 -6.24 -15.26 -15.83
C ASP A 181 -6.79 -14.22 -14.83
N LEU A 182 -5.92 -13.31 -14.35
CA LEU A 182 -6.34 -12.23 -13.46
C LEU A 182 -7.36 -11.30 -14.14
N ILE A 183 -7.10 -10.89 -15.38
CA ILE A 183 -8.01 -10.01 -16.12
C ILE A 183 -9.36 -10.69 -16.36
N ALA A 184 -9.36 -11.97 -16.75
CA ALA A 184 -10.57 -12.76 -16.92
C ALA A 184 -11.34 -12.87 -15.60
N TYR A 185 -10.66 -13.24 -14.51
CA TYR A 185 -11.24 -13.35 -13.18
C TYR A 185 -11.87 -12.04 -12.72
N LEU A 186 -11.14 -10.91 -12.81
CA LEU A 186 -11.65 -9.60 -12.39
C LEU A 186 -12.84 -9.15 -13.26
N THR A 187 -12.81 -9.46 -14.55
CA THR A 187 -13.89 -9.13 -15.49
C THR A 187 -15.17 -9.92 -15.19
N GLU A 188 -15.04 -11.22 -14.95
CA GLU A 188 -16.17 -12.11 -14.66
C GLU A 188 -16.78 -11.85 -13.29
N ASN A 189 -15.96 -11.41 -12.33
CA ASN A 189 -16.35 -11.20 -10.93
C ASN A 189 -16.41 -9.74 -10.52
N ILE A 190 -16.52 -8.81 -11.49
CA ILE A 190 -16.46 -7.36 -11.22
C ILE A 190 -17.44 -6.89 -10.16
N ASP A 191 -18.60 -7.55 -10.03
CA ASP A 191 -19.62 -7.24 -9.04
C ASP A 191 -19.20 -7.55 -7.59
N LYS A 192 -18.16 -8.37 -7.39
CA LYS A 192 -17.57 -8.65 -6.07
C LYS A 192 -16.64 -7.53 -5.59
N PHE A 193 -16.26 -6.60 -6.47
CA PHE A 193 -15.30 -5.54 -6.19
C PHE A 193 -15.97 -4.18 -6.03
N SER A 194 -15.41 -3.34 -5.14
CA SER A 194 -15.90 -1.99 -4.92
C SER A 194 -15.27 -0.98 -5.87
N ASP A 195 -16.09 -0.08 -6.41
CA ASP A 195 -15.77 0.86 -7.51
C ASP A 195 -14.83 2.03 -7.15
N SER A 196 -14.38 2.16 -5.89
CA SER A 196 -13.95 3.46 -5.38
C SER A 196 -12.69 4.06 -6.02
N ASN A 197 -11.83 3.29 -6.70
CA ASN A 197 -10.54 3.80 -7.18
C ASN A 197 -10.24 3.64 -8.68
N VAL A 198 -10.98 2.86 -9.43
CA VAL A 198 -10.75 2.69 -10.88
C VAL A 198 -10.94 4.01 -11.63
N ARG A 199 -11.80 4.91 -11.15
CA ARG A 199 -12.01 6.26 -11.70
C ARG A 199 -10.83 7.21 -11.56
N SER A 200 -9.96 7.02 -10.56
CA SER A 200 -8.81 7.91 -10.30
C SER A 200 -7.70 7.67 -11.30
N VAL A 201 -7.31 6.42 -11.51
CA VAL A 201 -6.25 6.04 -12.46
C VAL A 201 -6.61 6.39 -13.90
N TYR A 202 -7.90 6.18 -14.28
CA TYR A 202 -8.37 6.51 -15.61
C TYR A 202 -8.33 8.03 -15.89
N LYS A 203 -8.61 8.85 -14.89
CA LYS A 203 -8.49 10.32 -15.00
C LYS A 203 -7.04 10.79 -15.11
N GLU A 204 -6.12 10.20 -14.38
CA GLU A 204 -4.70 10.57 -14.45
C GLU A 204 -4.09 10.20 -15.81
N LEU A 205 -4.37 9.01 -16.33
CA LEU A 205 -3.87 8.55 -17.63
C LEU A 205 -4.44 9.32 -18.83
N HIS A 206 -5.63 9.91 -18.70
CA HIS A 206 -6.25 10.72 -19.75
C HIS A 206 -6.00 12.22 -19.61
N ALA A 207 -5.71 12.73 -18.41
CA ALA A 207 -5.35 14.14 -18.19
C ALA A 207 -4.03 14.52 -18.87
N ASP A 208 -3.06 13.60 -18.91
CA ASP A 208 -1.77 13.84 -19.58
C ASP A 208 -1.86 13.82 -21.13
N ARG A 209 -2.94 13.29 -21.71
CA ARG A 209 -3.15 13.28 -23.17
C ARG A 209 -3.85 14.55 -23.67
N GLU A 210 -4.60 15.25 -22.84
CA GLU A 210 -5.30 16.48 -23.25
C GLU A 210 -4.48 17.75 -23.08
N THR A 211 -3.35 17.72 -22.35
CA THR A 211 -2.44 18.87 -22.16
C THR A 211 -1.25 18.91 -23.12
N GLY A 212 -1.21 18.01 -24.08
CA GLY A 212 -0.16 17.89 -25.11
C GLY A 212 -0.54 18.43 -26.49
N CYS A 213 -1.08 19.67 -26.54
CA CYS A 213 -1.17 20.47 -27.77
C CYS A 213 -0.55 21.82 -27.55
#